data_17a43a0dc3536edda543d3a8b1d95235
#
_entry.id   17a43a0dc3536edda543d3a8b1d95235
#
_cell.length_a   1.000
_cell.length_b   1.000
_cell.length_c   1.000
_cell.angle_alpha   90.00
_cell.angle_beta   90.00
_cell.angle_gamma   90.00
#
_symmetry.space_group_name_H-M   'P 1'
#
loop_
_entity.id
_entity.type
_entity.pdbx_description
1 polymer ?
#
loop_
_entity_poly.entity_id
_entity_poly.type
_entity_poly.pdbx_seq_one_letter_code
_entity_poly.pdbx_strand_id
1 'polypeptide(L)'
;MHRFPRSAPSLVAVPAALLLLAGCSSSSQPDVADAHGGDPGSSWSYTGDEGPSHWGALASEYGTCSSGEEQSPIDLPAPKRGAALDLQASGPVEGITADNGHTVQFTAADGARTRIGGDDLHLVQLHFHAGSEHTVEGEAADAEFHFVHADEGGALTVVGVLADRGAHNPAYDSFVAGATAGAGRESTVDLDAMLPEARSHYRYDGSLTTPPCSEGVRWIVLEDRIELGADQLADLEAAHVENVRPVQPLGDRTVDHSLA
;
A
#
# COMPACT_ATOMS: atom_id res chain seq x y z
N MET A 1 90.23 -33.51 -13.87
CA MET A 1 89.06 -32.58 -14.17
C MET A 1 87.82 -33.32 -13.89
N HIS A 2 87.31 -33.23 -12.66
CA HIS A 2 86.09 -33.91 -12.25
C HIS A 2 85.01 -32.89 -11.94
N ARG A 3 83.91 -32.88 -12.71
CA ARG A 3 82.72 -32.05 -12.48
C ARG A 3 81.78 -32.80 -11.60
N PHE A 4 81.43 -32.22 -10.47
CA PHE A 4 80.31 -32.67 -9.60
C PHE A 4 78.98 -32.07 -10.06
N PRO A 5 77.88 -32.81 -10.06
CA PRO A 5 76.58 -32.25 -10.34
C PRO A 5 76.00 -31.59 -9.08
N ARG A 6 75.44 -30.40 -9.26
CA ARG A 6 74.68 -29.67 -8.24
C ARG A 6 73.24 -30.23 -8.13
N SER A 7 72.88 -30.68 -6.94
CA SER A 7 71.54 -31.06 -6.58
C SER A 7 70.73 -29.80 -6.34
N ALA A 8 69.57 -29.69 -6.98
CA ALA A 8 68.48 -28.67 -6.72
C ALA A 8 67.60 -29.11 -5.59
N PRO A 9 67.17 -28.21 -4.69
CA PRO A 9 66.19 -28.54 -3.67
C PRO A 9 64.75 -28.50 -4.25
N SER A 10 63.98 -29.57 -3.96
CA SER A 10 62.56 -29.66 -4.27
C SER A 10 61.78 -28.76 -3.34
N LEU A 11 61.06 -27.76 -3.92
CA LEU A 11 60.03 -26.96 -3.24
C LEU A 11 58.73 -27.77 -3.17
N VAL A 12 58.36 -28.15 -1.95
CA VAL A 12 57.02 -28.71 -1.66
C VAL A 12 56.04 -27.53 -1.62
N ALA A 13 55.18 -27.43 -2.60
CA ALA A 13 54.06 -26.49 -2.63
C ALA A 13 52.92 -27.04 -1.77
N VAL A 14 52.59 -26.37 -0.66
CA VAL A 14 51.42 -26.58 0.14
C VAL A 14 50.24 -25.79 -0.49
N PRO A 15 49.12 -26.42 -0.84
CA PRO A 15 47.96 -25.65 -1.31
C PRO A 15 47.26 -24.99 -0.11
N ALA A 16 47.25 -23.67 -0.05
CA ALA A 16 46.42 -22.89 0.84
C ALA A 16 44.96 -22.97 0.32
N ALA A 17 44.14 -23.72 1.00
CA ALA A 17 42.68 -23.71 0.78
C ALA A 17 42.11 -22.39 1.31
N LEU A 18 41.78 -21.48 0.41
CA LEU A 18 41.03 -20.28 0.70
C LEU A 18 39.55 -20.68 0.88
N LEU A 19 39.08 -20.79 2.13
CA LEU A 19 37.67 -20.85 2.43
C LEU A 19 37.05 -19.44 2.19
N LEU A 20 36.40 -19.28 1.05
CA LEU A 20 35.47 -18.16 0.80
C LEU A 20 34.21 -18.45 1.60
N LEU A 21 34.08 -17.84 2.77
CA LEU A 21 32.82 -17.67 3.46
C LEU A 21 32.00 -16.65 2.65
N ALA A 22 31.18 -17.15 1.73
CA ALA A 22 30.10 -16.37 1.13
C ALA A 22 29.05 -16.15 2.23
N GLY A 23 29.15 -15.06 2.96
CA GLY A 23 28.10 -14.54 3.79
C GLY A 23 26.99 -14.04 2.89
N CYS A 24 25.95 -14.85 2.66
CA CYS A 24 24.67 -14.37 2.18
C CYS A 24 24.05 -13.55 3.32
N SER A 25 24.30 -12.24 3.31
CA SER A 25 23.43 -11.28 3.98
C SER A 25 22.17 -11.20 3.12
N SER A 26 21.18 -12.05 3.38
CA SER A 26 19.81 -11.80 2.97
C SER A 26 19.33 -10.59 3.79
N SER A 27 19.44 -9.39 3.22
CA SER A 27 18.63 -8.26 3.63
C SER A 27 17.19 -8.62 3.25
N SER A 28 16.43 -9.11 4.22
CA SER A 28 14.98 -9.16 4.12
C SER A 28 14.50 -7.71 4.05
N GLN A 29 14.39 -7.16 2.86
CA GLN A 29 13.47 -6.04 2.62
C GLN A 29 12.07 -6.60 2.92
N PRO A 30 11.24 -5.91 3.71
CA PRO A 30 9.85 -6.27 3.77
C PRO A 30 9.27 -6.12 2.36
N ASP A 31 8.68 -7.19 1.84
CA ASP A 31 7.99 -7.18 0.55
C ASP A 31 6.75 -6.30 0.69
N VAL A 32 6.90 -5.01 0.39
CA VAL A 32 5.80 -4.02 0.37
C VAL A 32 4.77 -4.32 -0.73
N ALA A 33 5.13 -5.18 -1.71
CA ALA A 33 4.20 -5.67 -2.74
C ALA A 33 3.06 -6.50 -2.15
N ASP A 34 3.28 -7.13 -0.99
CA ASP A 34 2.32 -7.97 -0.28
C ASP A 34 1.65 -7.25 0.90
N ALA A 35 1.43 -5.95 0.82
CA ALA A 35 0.65 -5.24 1.85
C ALA A 35 -0.79 -5.80 1.99
N HIS A 36 -1.18 -6.74 1.13
CA HIS A 36 -2.41 -7.53 1.21
C HIS A 36 -2.17 -9.05 1.04
N GLY A 37 -0.90 -9.49 0.94
CA GLY A 37 -0.52 -10.89 0.81
C GLY A 37 -0.41 -11.58 2.17
N GLY A 38 -1.48 -12.23 2.62
CA GLY A 38 -1.39 -13.21 3.70
C GLY A 38 -0.53 -14.40 3.26
N ASP A 39 0.22 -15.01 4.21
CA ASP A 39 0.85 -16.31 4.04
C ASP A 39 -0.21 -17.31 3.51
N PRO A 40 0.12 -18.20 2.53
CA PRO A 40 -0.80 -19.22 2.02
C PRO A 40 -1.45 -20.13 3.07
N GLY A 41 -1.12 -19.96 4.34
CA GLY A 41 -1.63 -20.74 5.47
C GLY A 41 -2.77 -20.08 6.27
N SER A 42 -3.03 -18.78 6.12
CA SER A 42 -4.06 -18.06 6.88
C SER A 42 -4.99 -17.30 5.95
N SER A 43 -6.14 -17.90 5.65
CA SER A 43 -7.17 -17.18 4.89
C SER A 43 -7.91 -16.20 5.81
N TRP A 44 -8.19 -15.00 5.32
CA TRP A 44 -9.05 -14.02 5.94
C TRP A 44 -10.05 -13.49 4.92
N SER A 45 -11.13 -12.91 5.37
CA SER A 45 -12.15 -12.31 4.50
C SER A 45 -12.74 -11.09 5.18
N TYR A 46 -13.69 -10.43 4.53
CA TYR A 46 -14.42 -9.31 5.14
C TYR A 46 -15.72 -9.74 5.83
N THR A 47 -16.11 -11.01 5.75
CA THR A 47 -17.39 -11.51 6.27
C THR A 47 -17.24 -12.80 7.06
N GLY A 48 -18.24 -13.11 7.88
CA GLY A 48 -18.32 -14.38 8.62
C GLY A 48 -17.20 -14.58 9.66
N ASP A 49 -16.82 -15.82 9.88
CA ASP A 49 -15.86 -16.21 10.92
C ASP A 49 -14.40 -15.80 10.56
N GLU A 50 -14.13 -15.45 9.32
CA GLU A 50 -12.85 -14.94 8.84
C GLU A 50 -12.86 -13.40 8.68
N GLY A 51 -13.94 -12.73 9.11
CA GLY A 51 -14.14 -11.29 8.98
C GLY A 51 -13.37 -10.45 10.00
N PRO A 52 -13.44 -9.10 9.87
CA PRO A 52 -12.60 -8.15 10.62
C PRO A 52 -12.64 -8.32 12.15
N SER A 53 -13.77 -8.71 12.72
CA SER A 53 -13.90 -8.94 14.16
C SER A 53 -13.11 -10.16 14.67
N HIS A 54 -12.66 -11.03 13.77
CA HIS A 54 -11.96 -12.28 14.08
C HIS A 54 -10.50 -12.28 13.61
N TRP A 55 -10.06 -11.31 12.79
CA TRP A 55 -8.74 -11.30 12.17
C TRP A 55 -7.60 -11.56 13.17
N GLY A 56 -7.62 -10.88 14.33
CA GLY A 56 -6.58 -11.05 15.34
C GLY A 56 -6.46 -12.45 15.95
N ALA A 57 -7.45 -13.33 15.72
CA ALA A 57 -7.46 -14.70 16.20
C ALA A 57 -7.18 -15.73 15.09
N LEU A 58 -7.17 -15.33 13.81
CA LEU A 58 -6.99 -16.25 12.69
C LEU A 58 -5.56 -16.77 12.59
N ALA A 59 -4.57 -15.91 12.89
CA ALA A 59 -3.16 -16.25 12.87
C ALA A 59 -2.39 -15.44 13.91
N SER A 60 -1.25 -15.97 14.40
CA SER A 60 -0.44 -15.27 15.42
C SER A 60 0.11 -13.94 14.93
N GLU A 61 0.45 -13.82 13.66
CA GLU A 61 0.92 -12.62 12.98
C GLU A 61 -0.17 -11.56 12.83
N TYR A 62 -1.44 -11.90 12.94
CA TYR A 62 -2.57 -10.97 12.87
C TYR A 62 -2.99 -10.41 14.23
N GLY A 63 -2.27 -10.74 15.29
CA GLY A 63 -2.59 -10.30 16.66
C GLY A 63 -2.82 -8.80 16.79
N THR A 64 -2.08 -7.97 16.03
CA THR A 64 -2.21 -6.50 16.02
C THR A 64 -3.59 -6.04 15.55
N CYS A 65 -4.30 -6.81 14.72
CA CYS A 65 -5.67 -6.47 14.30
C CYS A 65 -6.66 -6.35 15.47
N SER A 66 -6.38 -7.01 16.60
CA SER A 66 -7.22 -6.97 17.80
C SER A 66 -6.58 -6.27 18.98
N SER A 67 -5.24 -6.15 19.03
CA SER A 67 -4.51 -5.60 20.17
C SER A 67 -3.81 -4.28 19.89
N GLY A 68 -3.79 -3.82 18.63
CA GLY A 68 -3.18 -2.57 18.24
C GLY A 68 -3.94 -1.36 18.80
N GLU A 69 -3.22 -0.29 19.07
CA GLU A 69 -3.76 0.94 19.65
C GLU A 69 -3.89 2.08 18.64
N GLU A 70 -3.22 1.94 17.47
CA GLU A 70 -3.20 2.92 16.39
C GLU A 70 -3.83 2.36 15.10
N GLN A 71 -4.96 1.70 15.24
CA GLN A 71 -5.60 1.00 14.13
C GLN A 71 -6.36 1.94 13.17
N SER A 72 -6.40 1.56 11.88
CA SER A 72 -7.16 2.19 10.80
C SER A 72 -8.23 1.24 10.25
N PRO A 73 -9.30 1.76 9.59
CA PRO A 73 -9.65 3.18 9.40
C PRO A 73 -10.21 3.84 10.65
N ILE A 74 -10.44 5.15 10.62
CA ILE A 74 -11.06 5.92 11.73
C ILE A 74 -12.21 6.79 11.22
N ASP A 75 -13.04 7.27 12.16
CA ASP A 75 -14.00 8.34 11.88
C ASP A 75 -13.29 9.70 11.95
N LEU A 76 -13.30 10.43 10.84
CA LEU A 76 -12.65 11.71 10.68
C LEU A 76 -13.57 12.85 11.14
N PRO A 77 -13.03 13.93 11.74
CA PRO A 77 -13.84 15.08 12.12
C PRO A 77 -14.30 15.88 10.90
N ALA A 78 -15.16 16.88 11.13
CA ALA A 78 -15.59 17.81 10.09
C ALA A 78 -14.39 18.46 9.35
N PRO A 79 -14.44 18.60 8.02
CA PRO A 79 -13.40 19.25 7.23
C PRO A 79 -13.12 20.67 7.69
N LYS A 80 -11.86 21.07 7.73
CA LYS A 80 -11.44 22.44 8.11
C LYS A 80 -10.86 23.24 6.96
N ARG A 81 -10.64 22.60 5.81
CA ARG A 81 -10.01 23.20 4.62
C ARG A 81 -8.71 23.92 4.98
N GLY A 82 -7.63 23.17 5.03
CA GLY A 82 -6.28 23.68 5.30
C GLY A 82 -5.47 23.93 4.03
N ALA A 83 -4.15 23.92 4.14
CA ALA A 83 -3.24 23.97 3.02
C ALA A 83 -3.41 22.74 2.13
N ALA A 84 -3.23 22.91 0.82
CA ALA A 84 -3.25 21.80 -0.12
C ALA A 84 -2.07 20.86 0.11
N LEU A 85 -2.30 19.56 -0.05
CA LEU A 85 -1.23 18.56 -0.05
C LEU A 85 -0.24 18.88 -1.19
N ASP A 86 1.03 19.05 -0.83
CA ASP A 86 2.10 19.08 -1.83
C ASP A 86 2.40 17.65 -2.27
N LEU A 87 1.74 17.22 -3.34
CA LEU A 87 1.95 15.93 -3.96
C LEU A 87 2.39 16.16 -5.40
N GLN A 88 3.54 15.62 -5.76
CA GLN A 88 4.14 15.71 -7.09
C GLN A 88 4.46 14.32 -7.59
N ALA A 89 3.68 13.81 -8.54
CA ALA A 89 3.97 12.56 -9.21
C ALA A 89 4.93 12.77 -10.39
N SER A 90 5.70 11.75 -10.73
CA SER A 90 6.65 11.80 -11.86
C SER A 90 5.95 11.76 -13.25
N GLY A 91 4.65 11.78 -13.29
CA GLY A 91 3.80 11.63 -14.48
C GLY A 91 3.00 10.34 -14.42
N PRO A 92 2.40 9.92 -15.55
CA PRO A 92 1.68 8.65 -15.62
C PRO A 92 2.55 7.46 -15.23
N VAL A 93 2.01 6.58 -14.41
CA VAL A 93 2.67 5.39 -13.87
C VAL A 93 2.14 4.16 -14.59
N GLU A 94 3.04 3.36 -15.14
CA GLU A 94 2.72 2.04 -15.70
C GLU A 94 2.68 0.98 -14.59
N GLY A 95 1.84 -0.05 -14.78
CA GLY A 95 1.71 -1.13 -13.83
C GLY A 95 0.72 -2.19 -14.29
N ILE A 96 0.32 -3.05 -13.37
CA ILE A 96 -0.63 -4.12 -13.62
C ILE A 96 -1.82 -3.95 -12.68
N THR A 97 -3.02 -3.89 -13.23
CA THR A 97 -4.26 -3.97 -12.46
C THR A 97 -4.78 -5.40 -12.47
N ALA A 98 -5.04 -5.95 -11.30
CA ALA A 98 -5.56 -7.30 -11.12
C ALA A 98 -6.45 -7.38 -9.87
N ASP A 99 -7.35 -8.35 -9.87
CA ASP A 99 -8.03 -8.80 -8.66
C ASP A 99 -7.06 -9.69 -7.86
N ASN A 100 -6.82 -9.33 -6.60
CA ASN A 100 -5.96 -10.09 -5.68
C ASN A 100 -6.76 -11.00 -4.72
N GLY A 101 -8.08 -11.12 -4.91
CA GLY A 101 -9.00 -11.90 -4.09
C GLY A 101 -9.67 -11.09 -2.96
N HIS A 102 -9.21 -9.89 -2.67
CA HIS A 102 -9.74 -9.00 -1.63
C HIS A 102 -10.14 -7.63 -2.16
N THR A 103 -9.50 -7.20 -3.23
CA THR A 103 -9.75 -5.94 -3.92
C THR A 103 -9.19 -5.99 -5.34
N VAL A 104 -9.59 -5.04 -6.16
CA VAL A 104 -8.87 -4.72 -7.39
C VAL A 104 -7.68 -3.83 -7.04
N GLN A 105 -6.49 -4.27 -7.40
CA GLN A 105 -5.23 -3.59 -7.11
C GLN A 105 -4.46 -3.29 -8.39
N PHE A 106 -3.99 -2.06 -8.51
CA PHE A 106 -2.94 -1.67 -9.44
C PHE A 106 -1.60 -1.76 -8.73
N THR A 107 -0.69 -2.59 -9.21
CA THR A 107 0.69 -2.67 -8.72
C THR A 107 1.57 -1.86 -9.67
N ALA A 108 2.22 -0.83 -9.12
CA ALA A 108 3.06 0.06 -9.90
C ALA A 108 4.34 -0.64 -10.38
N ALA A 109 4.79 -0.32 -11.59
CA ALA A 109 6.10 -0.72 -12.06
C ALA A 109 7.20 0.05 -11.28
N ASP A 110 8.42 -0.51 -11.25
CA ASP A 110 9.56 0.12 -10.60
C ASP A 110 9.80 1.55 -11.12
N GLY A 111 10.13 2.46 -10.20
CA GLY A 111 10.49 3.83 -10.52
C GLY A 111 9.33 4.84 -10.51
N ALA A 112 8.15 4.45 -10.09
CA ALA A 112 7.00 5.33 -9.87
C ALA A 112 7.24 6.29 -8.71
N ARG A 113 7.99 7.38 -8.96
CA ARG A 113 8.36 8.35 -7.92
C ARG A 113 7.24 9.32 -7.65
N THR A 114 7.03 9.59 -6.35
CA THR A 114 6.07 10.57 -5.86
C THR A 114 6.73 11.38 -4.75
N ARG A 115 6.52 12.69 -4.73
CA ARG A 115 6.92 13.54 -3.62
C ARG A 115 5.70 13.96 -2.85
N ILE A 116 5.69 13.74 -1.53
CA ILE A 116 4.55 14.09 -0.66
C ILE A 116 5.06 14.87 0.53
N GLY A 117 4.66 16.14 0.66
CA GLY A 117 5.06 17.01 1.78
C GLY A 117 6.57 17.23 1.88
N GLY A 118 7.30 17.07 0.76
CA GLY A 118 8.76 17.18 0.71
C GLY A 118 9.51 15.87 0.82
N ASP A 119 8.86 14.76 1.21
CA ASP A 119 9.46 13.42 1.26
C ASP A 119 9.46 12.77 -0.13
N ASP A 120 10.58 12.17 -0.51
CA ASP A 120 10.70 11.39 -1.75
C ASP A 120 10.22 9.96 -1.47
N LEU A 121 9.12 9.58 -2.10
CA LEU A 121 8.45 8.30 -1.97
C LEU A 121 8.30 7.65 -3.35
N HIS A 122 7.86 6.40 -3.37
CA HIS A 122 7.42 5.75 -4.60
C HIS A 122 6.04 5.12 -4.40
N LEU A 123 5.20 5.18 -5.42
CA LEU A 123 3.94 4.45 -5.43
C LEU A 123 4.23 2.96 -5.50
N VAL A 124 3.72 2.22 -4.55
CA VAL A 124 3.79 0.76 -4.51
C VAL A 124 2.58 0.17 -5.21
N GLN A 125 1.39 0.61 -4.79
CA GLN A 125 0.13 0.11 -5.32
C GLN A 125 -1.02 1.10 -5.06
N LEU A 126 -2.10 0.92 -5.80
CA LEU A 126 -3.39 1.58 -5.64
C LEU A 126 -4.47 0.50 -5.59
N HIS A 127 -5.37 0.59 -4.62
CA HIS A 127 -6.53 -0.31 -4.52
C HIS A 127 -7.78 0.43 -4.08
N PHE A 128 -8.93 -0.23 -4.15
CA PHE A 128 -10.20 0.39 -3.82
C PHE A 128 -10.98 -0.44 -2.80
N HIS A 129 -11.91 0.26 -2.14
CA HIS A 129 -12.93 -0.30 -1.26
C HIS A 129 -14.32 0.10 -1.76
N ALA A 130 -15.25 -0.87 -1.83
CA ALA A 130 -16.64 -0.65 -2.15
C ALA A 130 -17.40 -0.26 -0.88
N GLY A 131 -17.78 1.00 -0.78
CA GLY A 131 -17.99 1.75 0.43
C GLY A 131 -16.66 2.29 0.97
N SER A 132 -16.68 3.45 1.64
CA SER A 132 -15.46 3.97 2.23
C SER A 132 -15.14 3.27 3.56
N GLU A 133 -13.85 3.05 3.82
CA GLU A 133 -13.35 2.56 5.11
C GLU A 133 -13.32 3.68 6.15
N HIS A 134 -12.83 4.87 5.76
CA HIS A 134 -12.96 6.06 6.58
C HIS A 134 -14.38 6.62 6.49
N THR A 135 -14.85 7.17 7.61
CA THR A 135 -16.06 7.97 7.67
C THR A 135 -15.69 9.42 8.01
N VAL A 136 -16.57 10.36 7.68
CA VAL A 136 -16.45 11.76 8.07
C VAL A 136 -17.68 12.12 8.87
N GLU A 137 -17.53 12.44 10.17
CA GLU A 137 -18.66 12.66 11.08
C GLU A 137 -19.69 11.50 11.09
N GLY A 138 -19.20 10.25 10.96
CA GLY A 138 -20.00 9.04 10.89
C GLY A 138 -20.58 8.71 9.53
N GLU A 139 -20.39 9.54 8.50
CA GLU A 139 -20.93 9.34 7.16
C GLU A 139 -19.89 8.73 6.22
N ALA A 140 -20.21 7.57 5.65
CA ALA A 140 -19.39 6.91 4.65
C ALA A 140 -19.58 7.52 3.25
N ALA A 141 -18.61 7.34 2.37
CA ALA A 141 -18.73 7.59 0.94
C ALA A 141 -19.07 6.29 0.18
N ASP A 142 -19.39 6.39 -1.11
CA ASP A 142 -19.73 5.23 -1.96
C ASP A 142 -18.51 4.34 -2.25
N ALA A 143 -17.28 4.91 -2.25
CA ALA A 143 -16.04 4.17 -2.39
C ALA A 143 -14.88 4.91 -1.74
N GLU A 144 -13.74 4.22 -1.56
CA GLU A 144 -12.48 4.81 -1.15
C GLU A 144 -11.33 4.17 -1.92
N PHE A 145 -10.34 5.00 -2.29
CA PHE A 145 -9.13 4.56 -2.96
C PHE A 145 -7.91 4.84 -2.08
N HIS A 146 -7.04 3.85 -1.93
CA HIS A 146 -5.80 3.96 -1.20
C HIS A 146 -4.61 3.94 -2.15
N PHE A 147 -3.85 5.03 -2.18
CA PHE A 147 -2.59 5.16 -2.91
C PHE A 147 -1.46 4.90 -1.92
N VAL A 148 -0.94 3.68 -1.94
CA VAL A 148 0.09 3.23 -1.00
C VAL A 148 1.46 3.59 -1.53
N HIS A 149 2.19 4.37 -0.75
CA HIS A 149 3.56 4.79 -1.04
C HIS A 149 4.51 4.25 0.01
N ALA A 150 5.77 4.07 -0.38
CA ALA A 150 6.84 3.72 0.53
C ALA A 150 8.04 4.65 0.34
N ASP A 151 8.79 4.89 1.41
CA ASP A 151 10.11 5.49 1.34
C ASP A 151 11.20 4.43 1.06
N GLU A 152 12.46 4.84 0.94
CA GLU A 152 13.60 3.92 0.73
C GLU A 152 13.81 2.94 1.91
N GLY A 153 13.29 3.26 3.09
CA GLY A 153 13.34 2.42 4.29
C GLY A 153 12.17 1.45 4.41
N GLY A 154 11.16 1.56 3.53
CA GLY A 154 9.94 0.76 3.56
C GLY A 154 8.84 1.32 4.47
N ALA A 155 9.01 2.53 5.06
CA ALA A 155 7.94 3.16 5.82
C ALA A 155 6.81 3.61 4.90
N LEU A 156 5.57 3.30 5.28
CA LEU A 156 4.40 3.51 4.45
C LEU A 156 3.74 4.87 4.68
N THR A 157 3.33 5.48 3.59
CA THR A 157 2.42 6.63 3.56
C THR A 157 1.27 6.30 2.63
N VAL A 158 0.04 6.36 3.14
CA VAL A 158 -1.17 6.10 2.34
C VAL A 158 -1.94 7.39 2.13
N VAL A 159 -2.26 7.68 0.87
CA VAL A 159 -3.19 8.77 0.51
C VAL A 159 -4.55 8.14 0.25
N GLY A 160 -5.53 8.47 1.09
CA GLY A 160 -6.93 8.06 0.97
C GLY A 160 -7.74 9.09 0.19
N VAL A 161 -8.54 8.62 -0.77
CA VAL A 161 -9.43 9.45 -1.60
C VAL A 161 -10.84 8.88 -1.52
N LEU A 162 -11.75 9.64 -0.91
CA LEU A 162 -13.17 9.30 -0.83
C LEU A 162 -13.87 9.62 -2.16
N ALA A 163 -14.79 8.78 -2.57
CA ALA A 163 -15.52 8.92 -3.82
C ALA A 163 -17.04 8.81 -3.60
N ASP A 164 -17.78 9.74 -4.16
CA ASP A 164 -19.24 9.70 -4.21
C ASP A 164 -19.73 9.35 -5.62
N ARG A 165 -20.91 8.80 -5.73
CA ARG A 165 -21.60 8.58 -6.99
C ARG A 165 -21.95 9.91 -7.64
N GLY A 166 -21.50 10.12 -8.89
CA GLY A 166 -21.76 11.37 -9.58
C GLY A 166 -21.39 11.31 -11.06
N ALA A 167 -20.64 12.27 -11.52
CA ALA A 167 -20.19 12.34 -12.91
C ALA A 167 -19.14 11.25 -13.21
N HIS A 168 -19.12 10.78 -14.47
CA HIS A 168 -18.07 9.87 -14.94
C HIS A 168 -16.69 10.53 -14.85
N ASN A 169 -15.72 9.81 -14.29
CA ASN A 169 -14.36 10.29 -14.10
C ASN A 169 -13.36 9.53 -15.00
N PRO A 170 -12.94 10.11 -16.12
CA PRO A 170 -12.07 9.42 -17.06
C PRO A 170 -10.68 9.07 -16.52
N ALA A 171 -10.23 9.71 -15.42
CA ALA A 171 -8.96 9.38 -14.81
C ALA A 171 -8.93 7.96 -14.20
N TYR A 172 -10.10 7.41 -13.89
CA TYR A 172 -10.26 6.07 -13.32
C TYR A 172 -10.53 4.96 -14.36
N ASP A 173 -10.77 5.30 -15.63
CA ASP A 173 -11.14 4.34 -16.66
C ASP A 173 -10.14 3.20 -16.85
N SER A 174 -8.83 3.52 -16.78
CA SER A 174 -7.78 2.50 -16.93
C SER A 174 -7.78 1.52 -15.76
N PHE A 175 -8.01 2.01 -14.54
CA PHE A 175 -8.11 1.20 -13.33
C PHE A 175 -9.37 0.32 -13.36
N VAL A 176 -10.54 0.92 -13.63
CA VAL A 176 -11.83 0.21 -13.72
C VAL A 176 -11.81 -0.86 -14.81
N ALA A 177 -11.22 -0.56 -15.97
CA ALA A 177 -11.07 -1.55 -17.05
C ALA A 177 -10.17 -2.74 -16.64
N GLY A 178 -9.27 -2.54 -15.70
CA GLY A 178 -8.48 -3.61 -15.09
C GLY A 178 -9.31 -4.52 -14.19
N ALA A 179 -10.27 -3.95 -13.44
CA ALA A 179 -11.17 -4.68 -12.55
C ALA A 179 -11.99 -5.76 -13.28
N THR A 180 -12.42 -5.45 -14.50
CA THR A 180 -13.28 -6.33 -15.31
C THR A 180 -12.49 -7.33 -16.18
N ALA A 181 -11.16 -7.26 -16.20
CA ALA A 181 -10.33 -8.05 -17.12
C ALA A 181 -10.13 -9.51 -16.69
N GLY A 182 -10.40 -9.88 -15.44
CA GLY A 182 -10.32 -11.25 -14.89
C GLY A 182 -8.90 -11.82 -14.72
N ALA A 183 -7.95 -11.43 -15.55
CA ALA A 183 -6.52 -11.69 -15.42
C ALA A 183 -5.80 -10.33 -15.35
N GLY A 184 -4.65 -10.26 -14.69
CA GLY A 184 -3.91 -9.00 -14.59
C GLY A 184 -3.75 -8.30 -15.94
N ARG A 185 -4.04 -7.00 -15.99
CA ARG A 185 -3.98 -6.16 -17.18
C ARG A 185 -2.94 -5.07 -17.00
N GLU A 186 -2.10 -4.88 -18.02
CA GLU A 186 -1.26 -3.69 -18.11
C GLU A 186 -2.15 -2.45 -18.13
N SER A 187 -1.86 -1.52 -17.25
CA SER A 187 -2.61 -0.30 -17.02
C SER A 187 -1.65 0.87 -16.81
N THR A 188 -2.14 2.07 -17.07
CA THR A 188 -1.42 3.30 -16.78
C THR A 188 -2.34 4.18 -15.95
N VAL A 189 -1.86 4.68 -14.82
CA VAL A 189 -2.59 5.62 -13.96
C VAL A 189 -1.87 6.96 -13.91
N ASP A 190 -2.63 8.03 -13.88
CA ASP A 190 -2.14 9.39 -13.68
C ASP A 190 -2.59 9.86 -12.31
N LEU A 191 -1.68 9.84 -11.33
CA LEU A 191 -1.99 10.16 -9.93
C LEU A 191 -2.56 11.57 -9.79
N ASP A 192 -2.01 12.55 -10.51
CA ASP A 192 -2.50 13.93 -10.41
C ASP A 192 -3.93 14.08 -10.92
N ALA A 193 -4.28 13.35 -11.99
CA ALA A 193 -5.63 13.34 -12.54
C ALA A 193 -6.64 12.58 -11.66
N MET A 194 -6.19 11.60 -10.88
CA MET A 194 -7.03 10.78 -10.00
C MET A 194 -7.34 11.47 -8.67
N LEU A 195 -6.58 12.50 -8.28
CA LEU A 195 -6.82 13.23 -7.03
C LEU A 195 -7.79 14.40 -7.24
N PRO A 196 -8.55 14.81 -6.21
CA PRO A 196 -9.38 16.02 -6.29
C PRO A 196 -8.51 17.25 -6.54
N GLU A 197 -9.10 18.30 -7.14
CA GLU A 197 -8.41 19.57 -7.44
C GLU A 197 -7.96 20.29 -6.15
N ALA A 198 -8.84 20.38 -5.16
CA ALA A 198 -8.49 20.85 -3.83
C ALA A 198 -7.93 19.68 -3.00
N ARG A 199 -6.81 19.94 -2.35
CA ARG A 199 -6.04 18.90 -1.67
C ARG A 199 -5.86 19.17 -0.17
N SER A 200 -6.84 19.82 0.47
CA SER A 200 -6.94 19.87 1.93
C SER A 200 -7.06 18.45 2.45
N HIS A 201 -6.44 18.16 3.57
CA HIS A 201 -6.35 16.77 4.03
C HIS A 201 -6.27 16.64 5.54
N TYR A 202 -6.68 15.48 6.02
CA TYR A 202 -6.43 14.97 7.35
C TYR A 202 -5.09 14.24 7.38
N ARG A 203 -4.41 14.27 8.53
CA ARG A 203 -3.21 13.48 8.79
C ARG A 203 -3.32 12.80 10.14
N TYR A 204 -2.97 11.53 10.20
CA TYR A 204 -2.89 10.77 11.45
C TYR A 204 -1.95 9.58 11.28
N ASP A 205 -1.41 9.07 12.39
CA ASP A 205 -0.64 7.83 12.41
C ASP A 205 -1.59 6.66 12.67
N GLY A 206 -1.47 5.62 11.87
CA GLY A 206 -2.39 4.49 11.88
C GLY A 206 -1.77 3.19 11.43
N SER A 207 -2.59 2.32 10.85
CA SER A 207 -2.20 0.96 10.46
C SER A 207 -2.60 0.63 9.01
N LEU A 208 -2.18 -0.55 8.55
CA LEU A 208 -2.85 -1.23 7.45
C LEU A 208 -4.29 -1.55 7.86
N THR A 209 -5.23 -1.46 6.92
CA THR A 209 -6.66 -1.77 7.13
C THR A 209 -6.99 -3.24 6.89
N THR A 210 -6.00 -4.05 6.53
CA THR A 210 -6.10 -5.50 6.33
C THR A 210 -5.06 -6.24 7.17
N PRO A 211 -5.24 -7.52 7.47
CA PRO A 211 -4.20 -8.32 8.10
C PRO A 211 -2.84 -8.17 7.38
N PRO A 212 -1.75 -8.00 8.13
CA PRO A 212 -1.61 -8.17 9.58
C PRO A 212 -1.92 -6.93 10.43
N CYS A 213 -2.55 -5.88 9.89
CA CYS A 213 -2.92 -4.63 10.58
C CYS A 213 -1.73 -3.90 11.23
N SER A 214 -0.55 -3.99 10.60
CA SER A 214 0.69 -3.39 11.10
C SER A 214 0.54 -1.89 11.27
N GLU A 215 0.94 -1.38 12.42
CA GLU A 215 0.94 0.04 12.77
C GLU A 215 2.18 0.76 12.23
N GLY A 216 2.22 2.10 12.35
CA GLY A 216 3.29 2.93 11.82
C GLY A 216 3.05 3.39 10.38
N VAL A 217 1.82 3.33 9.90
CA VAL A 217 1.40 3.87 8.60
C VAL A 217 1.01 5.33 8.76
N ARG A 218 1.63 6.21 8.00
CA ARG A 218 1.22 7.61 7.90
C ARG A 218 0.04 7.74 6.95
N TRP A 219 -1.10 8.14 7.48
CA TRP A 219 -2.31 8.40 6.72
C TRP A 219 -2.46 9.86 6.34
N ILE A 220 -2.86 10.09 5.09
CA ILE A 220 -3.25 11.38 4.51
C ILE A 220 -4.56 11.14 3.80
N VAL A 221 -5.70 11.58 4.36
CA VAL A 221 -7.01 11.43 3.73
C VAL A 221 -7.46 12.78 3.18
N LEU A 222 -7.76 12.85 1.88
CA LEU A 222 -8.19 14.11 1.26
C LEU A 222 -9.59 14.49 1.73
N GLU A 223 -9.80 15.78 2.06
CA GLU A 223 -11.09 16.30 2.56
C GLU A 223 -12.15 16.39 1.46
N ASP A 224 -11.71 16.75 0.22
CA ASP A 224 -12.62 16.81 -0.90
C ASP A 224 -12.76 15.45 -1.56
N ARG A 225 -14.00 15.07 -1.82
CA ARG A 225 -14.34 13.82 -2.48
C ARG A 225 -14.28 13.99 -4.00
N ILE A 226 -13.96 12.90 -4.69
CA ILE A 226 -14.14 12.81 -6.14
C ILE A 226 -15.53 12.26 -6.45
N GLU A 227 -15.92 12.36 -7.73
CA GLU A 227 -17.11 11.67 -8.23
C GLU A 227 -16.70 10.53 -9.15
N LEU A 228 -17.49 9.45 -9.12
CA LEU A 228 -17.43 8.35 -10.08
C LEU A 228 -18.80 8.11 -10.71
N GLY A 229 -18.80 7.79 -12.01
CA GLY A 229 -20.02 7.41 -12.72
C GLY A 229 -20.64 6.13 -12.15
N ALA A 230 -21.96 6.02 -12.27
CA ALA A 230 -22.68 4.86 -11.77
C ALA A 230 -22.24 3.53 -12.40
N ASP A 231 -21.79 3.57 -13.65
CA ASP A 231 -21.21 2.44 -14.38
C ASP A 231 -19.81 2.08 -13.85
N GLN A 232 -18.96 3.07 -13.56
CA GLN A 232 -17.65 2.84 -12.96
C GLN A 232 -17.75 2.19 -11.58
N LEU A 233 -18.65 2.70 -10.71
CA LEU A 233 -18.91 2.10 -9.39
C LEU A 233 -19.47 0.70 -9.52
N ALA A 234 -20.43 0.46 -10.44
CA ALA A 234 -21.01 -0.86 -10.65
C ALA A 234 -19.97 -1.90 -11.12
N ASP A 235 -19.03 -1.51 -11.98
CA ASP A 235 -17.94 -2.39 -12.43
C ASP A 235 -16.99 -2.75 -11.27
N LEU A 236 -16.66 -1.80 -10.39
CA LEU A 236 -15.84 -2.03 -9.20
C LEU A 236 -16.59 -2.90 -8.17
N GLU A 237 -17.85 -2.57 -7.88
CA GLU A 237 -18.71 -3.35 -6.98
C GLU A 237 -18.95 -4.78 -7.47
N ALA A 238 -18.97 -5.01 -8.80
CA ALA A 238 -19.10 -6.35 -9.37
C ALA A 238 -17.85 -7.23 -9.12
N ALA A 239 -16.69 -6.62 -8.95
CA ALA A 239 -15.48 -7.33 -8.57
C ALA A 239 -15.46 -7.63 -7.07
N HIS A 240 -15.70 -6.63 -6.23
CA HIS A 240 -15.72 -6.76 -4.78
C HIS A 240 -16.83 -5.91 -4.17
N VAL A 241 -17.62 -6.53 -3.27
CA VAL A 241 -18.60 -5.86 -2.41
C VAL A 241 -18.16 -6.02 -0.96
N GLU A 242 -18.50 -5.03 -0.12
CA GLU A 242 -18.31 -5.10 1.34
C GLU A 242 -16.85 -5.42 1.75
N ASN A 243 -15.86 -4.97 0.96
CA ASN A 243 -14.45 -5.16 1.26
C ASN A 243 -13.90 -4.01 2.15
N VAL A 244 -14.61 -3.72 3.24
CA VAL A 244 -14.31 -2.63 4.17
C VAL A 244 -14.10 -3.16 5.58
N ARG A 245 -13.09 -2.64 6.26
CA ARG A 245 -12.91 -2.83 7.69
C ARG A 245 -13.72 -1.77 8.44
N PRO A 246 -14.49 -2.14 9.49
CA PRO A 246 -15.15 -1.14 10.32
C PRO A 246 -14.18 -0.12 10.92
N VAL A 247 -14.65 1.11 11.16
CA VAL A 247 -13.88 2.15 11.83
C VAL A 247 -13.38 1.69 13.20
N GLN A 248 -12.14 2.08 13.50
CA GLN A 248 -11.43 1.75 14.72
C GLN A 248 -11.42 2.94 15.69
N PRO A 249 -11.30 2.71 16.99
CA PRO A 249 -11.20 3.80 17.96
C PRO A 249 -10.03 4.72 17.65
N LEU A 250 -10.24 6.03 17.70
CA LEU A 250 -9.17 7.02 17.56
C LEU A 250 -8.14 6.90 18.70
N GLY A 251 -8.57 6.50 19.90
CA GLY A 251 -7.70 6.42 21.06
C GLY A 251 -7.16 7.80 21.46
N ASP A 252 -5.90 7.83 21.87
CA ASP A 252 -5.21 9.07 22.27
C ASP A 252 -4.60 9.82 21.07
N ARG A 253 -4.80 9.32 19.84
CA ARG A 253 -4.27 9.94 18.62
C ARG A 253 -4.99 11.26 18.31
N THR A 254 -4.27 12.14 17.65
CA THR A 254 -4.84 13.37 17.08
C THR A 254 -5.01 13.21 15.57
N VAL A 255 -6.05 13.82 15.04
CA VAL A 255 -6.22 14.02 13.61
C VAL A 255 -5.85 15.47 13.30
N ASP A 256 -4.72 15.66 12.65
CA ASP A 256 -4.26 16.96 12.21
C ASP A 256 -4.90 17.30 10.87
N HIS A 257 -5.35 18.54 10.73
CA HIS A 257 -5.64 19.11 9.43
C HIS A 257 -4.36 19.74 8.89
N SER A 258 -4.18 19.71 7.59
CA SER A 258 -3.05 20.38 6.96
C SER A 258 -3.11 21.88 7.25
N LEU A 259 -2.48 22.28 8.32
CA LEU A 259 -2.16 23.67 8.56
C LEU A 259 -0.79 23.93 7.95
N ALA A 260 -0.70 24.98 7.15
CA ALA A 260 0.52 25.42 6.49
C ALA A 260 1.67 25.62 7.48
#